data_28e01f823a2a745c574be0ec067196f9
#
_entry.id   28e01f823a2a745c574be0ec067196f9
#
_cell.length_a   1.000
_cell.length_b   1.000
_cell.length_c   1.000
_cell.angle_alpha   90.00
_cell.angle_beta   90.00
_cell.angle_gamma   90.00
#
_symmetry.space_group_name_H-M   'P 1'
#
loop_
_entity.id
_entity.type
_entity.pdbx_description
1 polymer ?
#
loop_
_entity_poly.entity_id
_entity_poly.type
_entity_poly.pdbx_seq_one_letter_code
_entity_poly.pdbx_strand_id
1 'polypeptide(L)'
;MVTSVSEVEEALYLLERDWVAVQEEEQVKITKPKIGIMVEVPSVLLQIEEFAELVDFFSVGSNDLTQYLLAVDRNNPRVANVYSHFHPAVLRALTRLVKECHKYNKPVSICGEMAGDPLSAILLMAMGFNTLSMSSSNILRVRKAICHVPMPDAVELLERALKMSNPLIVKSQMEYYFKTHGLADMVKSATRIVTA
;
A
#
# COMPACT_ATOMS: atom_id res chain seq x y z
N MET A 1 -3.91 9.38 -10.78
CA MET A 1 -2.49 9.64 -10.40
C MET A 1 -2.31 11.13 -10.21
N VAL A 2 -1.70 11.53 -9.14
CA VAL A 2 -1.25 12.92 -8.91
C VAL A 2 0.26 12.95 -8.79
N THR A 3 0.90 14.02 -9.20
CA THR A 3 2.37 14.17 -9.22
C THR A 3 2.84 15.42 -8.49
N SER A 4 1.96 16.41 -8.36
CA SER A 4 2.25 17.71 -7.74
C SER A 4 1.12 18.19 -6.83
N VAL A 5 1.46 19.08 -5.91
CA VAL A 5 0.52 19.72 -4.99
C VAL A 5 -0.51 20.55 -5.76
N SER A 6 -0.08 21.29 -6.78
CA SER A 6 -0.95 22.16 -7.59
C SER A 6 -2.07 21.40 -8.31
N GLU A 7 -1.81 20.15 -8.76
CA GLU A 7 -2.87 19.30 -9.34
C GLU A 7 -3.97 18.99 -8.32
N VAL A 8 -3.60 18.78 -7.06
CA VAL A 8 -4.57 18.51 -5.99
C VAL A 8 -5.34 19.77 -5.61
N GLU A 9 -4.67 20.93 -5.53
CA GLU A 9 -5.31 22.21 -5.27
C GLU A 9 -6.36 22.54 -6.34
N GLU A 10 -6.04 22.33 -7.62
CA GLU A 10 -6.98 22.52 -8.73
C GLU A 10 -8.18 21.55 -8.63
N ALA A 11 -7.90 20.28 -8.37
CA ALA A 11 -8.95 19.27 -8.20
C ALA A 11 -9.88 19.59 -7.03
N LEU A 12 -9.34 20.06 -5.90
CA LEU A 12 -10.12 20.48 -4.74
C LEU A 12 -10.97 21.72 -5.03
N TYR A 13 -10.43 22.67 -5.79
CA TYR A 13 -11.19 23.85 -6.22
C TYR A 13 -12.39 23.46 -7.11
N LEU A 14 -12.17 22.58 -8.09
CA LEU A 14 -13.25 22.10 -8.96
C LEU A 14 -14.31 21.32 -8.16
N LEU A 15 -13.87 20.46 -7.25
CA LEU A 15 -14.76 19.70 -6.37
C LEU A 15 -15.63 20.61 -5.51
N GLU A 16 -15.05 21.65 -4.91
CA GLU A 16 -15.81 22.60 -4.06
C GLU A 16 -16.86 23.35 -4.88
N ARG A 17 -16.48 23.82 -6.06
CA ARG A 17 -17.40 24.50 -6.97
C ARG A 17 -18.59 23.61 -7.33
N ASP A 18 -18.32 22.38 -7.76
CA ASP A 18 -19.35 21.45 -8.20
C ASP A 18 -20.20 20.95 -7.01
N TRP A 19 -19.58 20.79 -5.83
CA TRP A 19 -20.27 20.50 -4.58
C TRP A 19 -21.36 21.55 -4.25
N VAL A 20 -21.02 22.84 -4.35
CA VAL A 20 -21.96 23.92 -4.08
C VAL A 20 -23.07 23.92 -5.14
N ALA A 21 -22.73 23.82 -6.42
CA ALA A 21 -23.69 23.81 -7.52
C ALA A 21 -24.73 22.69 -7.39
N VAL A 22 -24.29 21.46 -7.10
CA VAL A 22 -25.22 20.31 -6.93
C VAL A 22 -26.17 20.52 -5.76
N GLN A 23 -25.72 21.08 -4.63
CA GLN A 23 -26.60 21.36 -3.50
C GLN A 23 -27.65 22.42 -3.83
N GLU A 24 -27.29 23.43 -4.62
CA GLU A 24 -28.22 24.48 -5.07
C GLU A 24 -29.23 23.94 -6.10
N GLU A 25 -28.77 23.17 -7.08
CA GLU A 25 -29.64 22.59 -8.12
C GLU A 25 -30.65 21.58 -7.55
N GLU A 26 -30.18 20.68 -6.71
CA GLU A 26 -31.01 19.60 -6.14
C GLU A 26 -31.75 20.01 -4.87
N GLN A 27 -31.52 21.21 -4.36
CA GLN A 27 -32.13 21.74 -3.12
C GLN A 27 -31.91 20.79 -1.93
N VAL A 28 -30.72 20.13 -1.87
CA VAL A 28 -30.33 19.18 -0.82
C VAL A 28 -29.12 19.67 -0.08
N LYS A 29 -29.02 19.34 1.21
CA LYS A 29 -27.83 19.54 2.00
C LYS A 29 -27.09 18.22 2.12
N ILE A 30 -25.92 18.14 1.50
CA ILE A 30 -25.06 16.95 1.52
C ILE A 30 -23.87 17.19 2.44
N THR A 31 -23.48 16.20 3.25
CA THR A 31 -22.26 16.30 4.05
C THR A 31 -21.05 16.13 3.15
N LYS A 32 -20.06 17.04 3.23
CA LYS A 32 -18.84 16.95 2.43
C LYS A 32 -18.11 15.65 2.74
N PRO A 33 -17.78 14.82 1.72
CA PRO A 33 -17.03 13.60 1.94
C PRO A 33 -15.58 13.92 2.34
N LYS A 34 -14.93 12.98 3.00
CA LYS A 34 -13.48 13.04 3.19
C LYS A 34 -12.78 12.82 1.86
N ILE A 35 -11.75 13.61 1.61
CA ILE A 35 -11.00 13.60 0.36
C ILE A 35 -9.59 13.09 0.63
N GLY A 36 -9.14 12.15 -0.18
CA GLY A 36 -7.78 11.62 -0.13
C GLY A 36 -7.15 11.55 -1.51
N ILE A 37 -5.86 11.32 -1.55
CA ILE A 37 -5.12 11.07 -2.79
C ILE A 37 -4.57 9.65 -2.86
N MET A 38 -4.40 9.17 -4.12
CA MET A 38 -3.70 7.91 -4.37
C MET A 38 -2.20 8.18 -4.51
N VAL A 39 -1.41 7.57 -3.60
CA VAL A 39 0.05 7.61 -3.64
C VAL A 39 0.53 6.42 -4.46
N GLU A 40 0.85 6.67 -5.71
CA GLU A 40 1.28 5.65 -6.68
C GLU A 40 2.40 6.16 -7.59
N VAL A 41 2.80 7.44 -7.46
CA VAL A 41 3.92 8.05 -8.15
C VAL A 41 5.00 8.43 -7.14
N PRO A 42 6.28 8.12 -7.40
CA PRO A 42 7.37 8.38 -6.45
C PRO A 42 7.54 9.85 -6.04
N SER A 43 7.16 10.83 -6.89
CA SER A 43 7.24 12.25 -6.57
C SER A 43 6.39 12.62 -5.35
N VAL A 44 5.25 11.94 -5.13
CA VAL A 44 4.36 12.18 -3.99
C VAL A 44 5.04 11.84 -2.67
N LEU A 45 5.92 10.82 -2.65
CA LEU A 45 6.66 10.43 -1.44
C LEU A 45 7.56 11.54 -0.87
N LEU A 46 7.91 12.52 -1.70
CA LEU A 46 8.78 13.65 -1.34
C LEU A 46 7.99 14.90 -0.90
N GLN A 47 6.65 14.86 -1.00
CA GLN A 47 5.76 16.00 -0.79
C GLN A 47 4.61 15.66 0.18
N ILE A 48 4.80 14.66 1.07
CA ILE A 48 3.72 14.18 1.98
C ILE A 48 3.26 15.27 2.93
N GLU A 49 4.18 16.12 3.39
CA GLU A 49 3.88 17.24 4.27
C GLU A 49 2.87 18.20 3.62
N GLU A 50 3.18 18.65 2.41
CA GLU A 50 2.35 19.61 1.66
C GLU A 50 0.98 18.99 1.30
N PHE A 51 0.96 17.73 0.88
CA PHE A 51 -0.31 17.04 0.61
C PHE A 51 -1.13 16.82 1.89
N ALA A 52 -0.49 16.58 3.03
CA ALA A 52 -1.20 16.37 4.29
C ALA A 52 -1.99 17.59 4.77
N GLU A 53 -1.60 18.81 4.35
CA GLU A 53 -2.39 20.01 4.61
C GLU A 53 -3.68 20.08 3.81
N LEU A 54 -3.73 19.42 2.64
CA LEU A 54 -4.82 19.50 1.68
C LEU A 54 -5.83 18.36 1.78
N VAL A 55 -5.40 17.17 2.23
CA VAL A 55 -6.24 15.96 2.17
C VAL A 55 -6.52 15.36 3.55
N ASP A 56 -7.61 14.59 3.63
CA ASP A 56 -8.02 13.92 4.88
C ASP A 56 -7.29 12.59 5.12
N PHE A 57 -6.88 11.90 4.05
CA PHE A 57 -6.23 10.59 4.11
C PHE A 57 -5.39 10.29 2.87
N PHE A 58 -4.54 9.26 2.99
CA PHE A 58 -3.76 8.74 1.87
C PHE A 58 -4.18 7.30 1.54
N SER A 59 -4.19 6.97 0.25
CA SER A 59 -4.35 5.60 -0.24
C SER A 59 -3.17 5.23 -1.11
N VAL A 60 -2.53 4.09 -0.86
CA VAL A 60 -1.35 3.68 -1.64
C VAL A 60 -1.74 2.71 -2.72
N GLY A 61 -1.46 3.04 -3.97
CA GLY A 61 -1.54 2.14 -5.13
C GLY A 61 -0.26 1.31 -5.23
N SER A 62 -0.18 0.18 -4.49
CA SER A 62 1.05 -0.58 -4.34
C SER A 62 1.64 -1.10 -5.65
N ASN A 63 0.77 -1.44 -6.63
CA ASN A 63 1.21 -1.98 -7.90
C ASN A 63 1.97 -0.94 -8.73
N ASP A 64 1.37 0.23 -8.89
CA ASP A 64 1.93 1.30 -9.71
C ASP A 64 3.11 1.96 -8.99
N LEU A 65 3.02 2.17 -7.68
CA LEU A 65 4.15 2.68 -6.91
C LEU A 65 5.37 1.74 -7.01
N THR A 66 5.19 0.42 -6.93
CA THR A 66 6.28 -0.54 -7.10
C THR A 66 6.87 -0.47 -8.50
N GLN A 67 6.01 -0.41 -9.53
CA GLN A 67 6.42 -0.31 -10.93
C GLN A 67 7.28 0.92 -11.18
N TYR A 68 6.85 2.09 -10.71
CA TYR A 68 7.56 3.34 -10.93
C TYR A 68 8.82 3.47 -10.07
N LEU A 69 8.80 2.98 -8.82
CA LEU A 69 10.00 2.96 -7.96
C LEU A 69 11.12 2.10 -8.54
N LEU A 70 10.76 0.98 -9.18
CA LEU A 70 11.73 0.05 -9.77
C LEU A 70 11.98 0.33 -11.25
N ALA A 71 11.25 1.25 -11.86
CA ALA A 71 11.26 1.55 -13.31
C ALA A 71 11.05 0.28 -14.16
N VAL A 72 10.11 -0.58 -13.76
CA VAL A 72 9.86 -1.90 -14.37
C VAL A 72 8.39 -2.00 -14.76
N ASP A 73 8.11 -2.22 -16.04
CA ASP A 73 6.77 -2.57 -16.49
C ASP A 73 6.43 -4.02 -16.11
N ARG A 74 5.49 -4.18 -15.17
CA ARG A 74 5.02 -5.49 -14.69
C ARG A 74 4.38 -6.36 -15.77
N ASN A 75 3.90 -5.75 -16.86
CA ASN A 75 3.28 -6.45 -17.99
C ASN A 75 4.29 -6.90 -19.04
N ASN A 76 5.55 -6.46 -18.95
CA ASN A 76 6.61 -6.85 -19.87
C ASN A 76 7.33 -8.12 -19.36
N PRO A 77 7.14 -9.29 -20.04
CA PRO A 77 7.71 -10.56 -19.56
C PRO A 77 9.24 -10.57 -19.44
N ARG A 78 9.94 -9.68 -20.16
CA ARG A 78 11.42 -9.60 -20.13
C ARG A 78 11.96 -9.03 -18.82
N VAL A 79 11.20 -8.21 -18.14
CA VAL A 79 11.62 -7.48 -16.95
C VAL A 79 10.71 -7.72 -15.74
N ALA A 80 9.59 -8.43 -15.91
CA ALA A 80 8.63 -8.70 -14.83
C ALA A 80 9.24 -9.45 -13.63
N ASN A 81 10.34 -10.19 -13.85
CA ASN A 81 11.07 -10.87 -12.77
C ASN A 81 11.78 -9.91 -11.80
N VAL A 82 12.00 -8.66 -12.19
CA VAL A 82 12.56 -7.61 -11.33
C VAL A 82 11.48 -6.95 -10.48
N TYR A 83 10.22 -7.01 -10.92
CA TYR A 83 9.08 -6.49 -10.17
C TYR A 83 8.83 -7.34 -8.91
N SER A 84 8.93 -6.72 -7.75
CA SER A 84 8.66 -7.40 -6.47
C SER A 84 8.29 -6.39 -5.39
N HIS A 85 7.15 -6.58 -4.75
CA HIS A 85 6.79 -5.79 -3.56
C HIS A 85 7.61 -6.16 -2.31
N PHE A 86 8.35 -7.25 -2.33
CA PHE A 86 9.38 -7.54 -1.31
C PHE A 86 10.70 -6.82 -1.58
N HIS A 87 10.78 -6.00 -2.63
CA HIS A 87 12.01 -5.26 -2.92
C HIS A 87 12.31 -4.27 -1.79
N PRO A 88 13.55 -4.27 -1.24
CA PRO A 88 13.90 -3.43 -0.09
C PRO A 88 13.64 -1.93 -0.30
N ALA A 89 13.79 -1.41 -1.52
CA ALA A 89 13.47 -0.02 -1.83
C ALA A 89 11.97 0.27 -1.66
N VAL A 90 11.09 -0.66 -2.08
CA VAL A 90 9.64 -0.55 -1.93
C VAL A 90 9.26 -0.57 -0.45
N LEU A 91 9.79 -1.54 0.32
CA LEU A 91 9.50 -1.63 1.76
C LEU A 91 9.96 -0.38 2.52
N ARG A 92 11.14 0.15 2.19
CA ARG A 92 11.67 1.39 2.80
C ARG A 92 10.82 2.60 2.43
N ALA A 93 10.39 2.72 1.17
CA ALA A 93 9.53 3.80 0.70
C ALA A 93 8.18 3.79 1.44
N LEU A 94 7.54 2.61 1.53
CA LEU A 94 6.26 2.44 2.25
C LEU A 94 6.41 2.73 3.75
N THR A 95 7.48 2.23 4.39
CA THR A 95 7.73 2.49 5.82
C THR A 95 7.92 3.99 6.09
N ARG A 96 8.65 4.69 5.21
CA ARG A 96 8.83 6.14 5.32
C ARG A 96 7.52 6.89 5.12
N LEU A 97 6.76 6.52 4.10
CA LEU A 97 5.45 7.10 3.80
C LEU A 97 4.51 7.03 5.02
N VAL A 98 4.35 5.81 5.60
CA VAL A 98 3.46 5.62 6.75
C VAL A 98 3.89 6.48 7.94
N LYS A 99 5.19 6.54 8.23
CA LYS A 99 5.73 7.39 9.31
C LYS A 99 5.41 8.88 9.09
N GLU A 100 5.58 9.37 7.86
CA GLU A 100 5.25 10.77 7.54
C GLU A 100 3.74 11.01 7.63
N CYS A 101 2.89 10.13 7.09
CA CYS A 101 1.43 10.25 7.23
C CYS A 101 1.00 10.32 8.70
N HIS A 102 1.55 9.47 9.57
CA HIS A 102 1.24 9.46 10.99
C HIS A 102 1.72 10.72 11.72
N LYS A 103 2.86 11.28 11.33
CA LYS A 103 3.37 12.55 11.87
C LYS A 103 2.36 13.69 11.71
N TYR A 104 1.62 13.68 10.59
CA TYR A 104 0.54 14.65 10.31
C TYR A 104 -0.85 14.14 10.70
N ASN A 105 -0.96 13.05 11.48
CA ASN A 105 -2.22 12.42 11.92
C ASN A 105 -3.15 12.06 10.75
N LYS A 106 -2.60 11.67 9.60
CA LYS A 106 -3.38 11.25 8.45
C LYS A 106 -3.46 9.75 8.38
N PRO A 107 -4.68 9.17 8.28
CA PRO A 107 -4.84 7.74 8.05
C PRO A 107 -4.29 7.36 6.68
N VAL A 108 -3.68 6.17 6.61
CA VAL A 108 -3.11 5.65 5.38
C VAL A 108 -3.61 4.23 5.12
N SER A 109 -4.14 4.03 3.91
CA SER A 109 -4.57 2.73 3.40
C SER A 109 -3.66 2.27 2.27
N ILE A 110 -3.71 0.99 1.96
CA ILE A 110 -3.01 0.41 0.81
C ILE A 110 -3.94 -0.55 0.06
N CYS A 111 -3.87 -0.52 -1.27
CA CYS A 111 -4.55 -1.46 -2.14
C CYS A 111 -3.55 -2.17 -3.07
N GLY A 112 -4.07 -3.05 -3.93
CA GLY A 112 -3.29 -3.82 -4.88
C GLY A 112 -2.93 -5.22 -4.35
N GLU A 113 -2.08 -5.90 -5.11
CA GLU A 113 -1.72 -7.31 -4.85
C GLU A 113 -1.00 -7.49 -3.51
N MET A 114 -0.18 -6.52 -3.13
CA MET A 114 0.55 -6.53 -1.86
C MET A 114 -0.38 -6.58 -0.65
N ALA A 115 -1.50 -5.86 -0.68
CA ALA A 115 -2.49 -5.86 0.39
C ALA A 115 -3.20 -7.22 0.54
N GLY A 116 -3.37 -7.95 -0.57
CA GLY A 116 -4.03 -9.26 -0.61
C GLY A 116 -3.11 -10.46 -0.40
N ASP A 117 -1.79 -10.25 -0.28
CA ASP A 117 -0.82 -11.30 0.01
C ASP A 117 -0.59 -11.44 1.51
N PRO A 118 -0.86 -12.61 2.13
CA PRO A 118 -0.69 -12.79 3.58
C PRO A 118 0.72 -12.50 4.11
N LEU A 119 1.78 -12.80 3.33
CA LEU A 119 3.16 -12.53 3.74
C LEU A 119 3.43 -11.03 3.82
N SER A 120 3.02 -10.31 2.77
CA SER A 120 3.16 -8.85 2.69
C SER A 120 2.29 -8.14 3.73
N ALA A 121 1.07 -8.65 3.98
CA ALA A 121 0.14 -8.05 4.94
C ALA A 121 0.72 -7.96 6.37
N ILE A 122 1.56 -8.90 6.79
CA ILE A 122 2.26 -8.85 8.07
C ILE A 122 3.27 -7.69 8.11
N LEU A 123 4.02 -7.48 7.03
CA LEU A 123 4.93 -6.34 6.93
C LEU A 123 4.16 -5.00 6.91
N LEU A 124 3.03 -4.94 6.19
CA LEU A 124 2.17 -3.76 6.13
C LEU A 124 1.55 -3.43 7.50
N MET A 125 1.12 -4.45 8.24
CA MET A 125 0.64 -4.31 9.62
C MET A 125 1.74 -3.73 10.51
N ALA A 126 2.96 -4.26 10.43
CA ALA A 126 4.12 -3.78 11.20
C ALA A 126 4.55 -2.35 10.81
N MET A 127 4.35 -1.94 9.56
CA MET A 127 4.58 -0.56 9.12
C MET A 127 3.58 0.43 9.72
N GLY A 128 2.39 -0.06 10.13
CA GLY A 128 1.32 0.76 10.71
C GLY A 128 0.26 1.23 9.72
N PHE A 129 0.04 0.53 8.61
CA PHE A 129 -1.10 0.81 7.73
C PHE A 129 -2.42 0.64 8.46
N ASN A 130 -3.33 1.62 8.34
CA ASN A 130 -4.63 1.59 9.00
C ASN A 130 -5.63 0.65 8.31
N THR A 131 -5.51 0.50 6.99
CA THR A 131 -6.46 -0.27 6.18
C THR A 131 -5.74 -0.98 5.03
N LEU A 132 -6.05 -2.26 4.84
CA LEU A 132 -5.62 -3.07 3.70
C LEU A 132 -6.84 -3.36 2.82
N SER A 133 -6.85 -2.84 1.58
CA SER A 133 -7.92 -3.05 0.61
C SER A 133 -7.53 -4.14 -0.39
N MET A 134 -8.38 -5.15 -0.52
CA MET A 134 -8.10 -6.33 -1.34
C MET A 134 -9.36 -6.95 -1.90
N SER A 135 -9.22 -7.92 -2.82
CA SER A 135 -10.35 -8.72 -3.29
C SER A 135 -10.94 -9.56 -2.15
N SER A 136 -12.26 -9.78 -2.18
CA SER A 136 -12.98 -10.55 -1.15
C SER A 136 -12.41 -11.96 -0.94
N SER A 137 -11.90 -12.59 -2.00
CA SER A 137 -11.26 -13.90 -1.95
C SER A 137 -10.01 -13.98 -1.04
N ASN A 138 -9.33 -12.86 -0.84
CA ASN A 138 -8.10 -12.79 -0.03
C ASN A 138 -8.35 -12.43 1.44
N ILE A 139 -9.50 -11.83 1.76
CA ILE A 139 -9.81 -11.30 3.10
C ILE A 139 -9.62 -12.35 4.20
N LEU A 140 -10.18 -13.54 4.03
CA LEU A 140 -10.11 -14.58 5.06
C LEU A 140 -8.68 -15.08 5.30
N ARG A 141 -7.88 -15.16 4.23
CA ARG A 141 -6.47 -15.60 4.33
C ARG A 141 -5.61 -14.53 5.02
N VAL A 142 -5.75 -13.29 4.61
CA VAL A 142 -5.02 -12.16 5.22
C VAL A 142 -5.43 -12.00 6.67
N ARG A 143 -6.74 -12.04 6.97
CA ARG A 143 -7.24 -11.97 8.35
C ARG A 143 -6.68 -13.09 9.22
N LYS A 144 -6.65 -14.35 8.71
CA LYS A 144 -6.05 -15.46 9.44
C LYS A 144 -4.58 -15.19 9.76
N ALA A 145 -3.78 -14.70 8.80
CA ALA A 145 -2.39 -14.34 9.04
C ALA A 145 -2.23 -13.27 10.13
N ILE A 146 -2.95 -12.15 10.01
CA ILE A 146 -2.91 -11.05 10.97
C ILE A 146 -3.30 -11.49 12.38
N CYS A 147 -4.31 -12.36 12.52
CA CYS A 147 -4.74 -12.86 13.82
C CYS A 147 -3.77 -13.86 14.47
N HIS A 148 -2.86 -14.48 13.69
CA HIS A 148 -1.93 -15.49 14.19
C HIS A 148 -0.52 -14.95 14.44
N VAL A 149 -0.13 -13.84 13.83
CA VAL A 149 1.21 -13.28 13.97
C VAL A 149 1.19 -12.17 15.03
N PRO A 150 1.89 -12.34 16.17
CA PRO A 150 2.01 -11.29 17.17
C PRO A 150 2.68 -10.04 16.61
N MET A 151 2.24 -8.85 17.06
CA MET A 151 2.83 -7.59 16.59
C MET A 151 4.34 -7.49 16.84
N PRO A 152 4.91 -7.93 17.97
CA PRO A 152 6.36 -7.92 18.17
C PRO A 152 7.11 -8.70 17.09
N ASP A 153 6.61 -9.89 16.70
CA ASP A 153 7.22 -10.72 15.67
C ASP A 153 7.13 -10.04 14.30
N ALA A 154 5.97 -9.44 13.99
CA ALA A 154 5.78 -8.68 12.76
C ALA A 154 6.76 -7.50 12.64
N VAL A 155 6.98 -6.78 13.74
CA VAL A 155 7.97 -5.67 13.80
C VAL A 155 9.38 -6.20 13.59
N GLU A 156 9.77 -7.30 14.25
CA GLU A 156 11.08 -7.91 14.06
C GLU A 156 11.31 -8.36 12.62
N LEU A 157 10.30 -8.99 12.00
CA LEU A 157 10.33 -9.40 10.59
C LEU A 157 10.53 -8.19 9.67
N LEU A 158 9.82 -7.09 9.91
CA LEU A 158 9.98 -5.86 9.15
C LEU A 158 11.39 -5.28 9.32
N GLU A 159 11.90 -5.18 10.54
CA GLU A 159 13.25 -4.63 10.80
C GLU A 159 14.33 -5.44 10.08
N ARG A 160 14.19 -6.76 10.07
CA ARG A 160 15.10 -7.65 9.30
C ARG A 160 14.96 -7.40 7.80
N ALA A 161 13.73 -7.36 7.28
CA ALA A 161 13.46 -7.11 5.86
C ALA A 161 14.04 -5.78 5.37
N LEU A 162 13.95 -4.72 6.18
CA LEU A 162 14.52 -3.40 5.86
C LEU A 162 16.06 -3.37 5.80
N LYS A 163 16.74 -4.30 6.47
CA LYS A 163 18.21 -4.42 6.44
C LYS A 163 18.73 -5.25 5.25
N MET A 164 17.84 -5.98 4.57
CA MET A 164 18.22 -6.81 3.43
C MET A 164 18.41 -6.00 2.15
N SER A 165 19.13 -6.60 1.19
CA SER A 165 19.35 -6.03 -0.14
C SER A 165 18.71 -6.85 -1.27
N ASN A 166 18.20 -8.05 -0.97
CA ASN A 166 17.66 -8.97 -1.99
C ASN A 166 16.20 -9.32 -1.69
N PRO A 167 15.26 -9.04 -2.63
CA PRO A 167 13.83 -9.31 -2.44
C PRO A 167 13.49 -10.80 -2.27
N LEU A 168 14.27 -11.71 -2.88
CA LEU A 168 14.07 -13.15 -2.73
C LEU A 168 14.41 -13.61 -1.31
N ILE A 169 15.44 -13.02 -0.69
CA ILE A 169 15.80 -13.33 0.70
C ILE A 169 14.71 -12.83 1.65
N VAL A 170 14.19 -11.62 1.42
CA VAL A 170 13.05 -11.10 2.21
C VAL A 170 11.88 -12.05 2.13
N LYS A 171 11.46 -12.41 0.92
CA LYS A 171 10.34 -13.34 0.71
C LYS A 171 10.57 -14.69 1.38
N SER A 172 11.75 -15.28 1.20
CA SER A 172 12.12 -16.58 1.80
C SER A 172 12.09 -16.55 3.33
N GLN A 173 12.46 -15.44 3.96
CA GLN A 173 12.35 -15.30 5.43
C GLN A 173 10.91 -15.25 5.89
N MET A 174 10.03 -14.51 5.18
CA MET A 174 8.60 -14.49 5.46
C MET A 174 7.99 -15.89 5.30
N GLU A 175 8.32 -16.60 4.22
CA GLU A 175 7.88 -17.97 4.00
C GLU A 175 8.36 -18.94 5.08
N TYR A 176 9.60 -18.79 5.52
CA TYR A 176 10.16 -19.60 6.61
C TYR A 176 9.40 -19.38 7.92
N TYR A 177 9.19 -18.12 8.30
CA TYR A 177 8.41 -17.79 9.50
C TYR A 177 7.01 -18.42 9.45
N PHE A 178 6.29 -18.29 8.33
CA PHE A 178 4.95 -18.86 8.17
C PHE A 178 4.96 -20.38 8.28
N LYS A 179 5.94 -21.07 7.66
CA LYS A 179 6.08 -22.53 7.74
C LYS A 179 6.33 -23.03 9.16
N THR A 180 7.11 -22.30 9.95
CA THR A 180 7.48 -22.68 11.32
C THR A 180 6.45 -22.31 12.37
N HIS A 181 5.50 -21.42 12.04
CA HIS A 181 4.47 -20.93 12.97
C HIS A 181 3.04 -21.36 12.57
N GLY A 182 2.89 -22.49 11.89
CA GLY A 182 1.58 -23.11 11.63
C GLY A 182 0.77 -22.46 10.50
N LEU A 183 1.40 -21.61 9.67
CA LEU A 183 0.76 -20.90 8.56
C LEU A 183 1.24 -21.40 7.18
N ALA A 184 1.80 -22.62 7.12
CA ALA A 184 2.38 -23.20 5.91
C ALA A 184 1.39 -23.30 4.72
N ASP A 185 0.10 -23.46 5.01
CA ASP A 185 -0.97 -23.49 4.01
C ASP A 185 -1.13 -22.18 3.26
N MET A 186 -0.67 -21.07 3.82
CA MET A 186 -0.74 -19.74 3.21
C MET A 186 0.40 -19.46 2.23
N VAL A 187 1.51 -20.20 2.32
CA VAL A 187 2.67 -20.04 1.44
C VAL A 187 2.46 -20.71 0.08
N LYS A 188 1.63 -21.75 0.00
CA LYS A 188 1.47 -22.63 -1.19
C LYS A 188 0.67 -22.05 -2.37
N SER A 189 0.10 -20.86 -2.28
CA SER A 189 -0.82 -20.35 -3.31
C SER A 189 -0.17 -19.53 -4.44
N ALA A 190 1.12 -19.25 -4.40
CA ALA A 190 1.80 -18.48 -5.43
C ALA A 190 2.41 -19.30 -6.57
N THR A 191 2.27 -20.65 -6.55
CA THR A 191 2.92 -21.55 -7.53
C THR A 191 1.93 -22.20 -8.50
N ARG A 192 0.87 -21.51 -8.86
CA ARG A 192 -0.01 -21.95 -9.96
C ARG A 192 -0.21 -20.84 -10.96
N ILE A 193 0.81 -20.52 -11.71
CA ILE A 193 0.70 -20.00 -13.08
C ILE A 193 2.07 -20.25 -13.75
N VAL A 194 2.02 -21.04 -14.76
CA VAL A 194 2.89 -21.34 -15.88
C VAL A 194 3.26 -22.83 -15.92
N THR A 195 2.29 -23.61 -16.41
CA THR A 195 2.52 -24.74 -17.30
C THR A 195 1.25 -24.92 -18.15
N ALA A 196 1.25 -24.28 -19.31
CA ALA A 196 0.60 -24.73 -20.54
C ALA A 196 1.04 -23.76 -21.67
#